data_1c8ce534cefc78495deb9c37e6c3c2e9
#
_entry.id   1c8ce534cefc78495deb9c37e6c3c2e9
#
_cell.length_a   1.000
_cell.length_b   1.000
_cell.length_c   1.000
_cell.angle_alpha   90.00
_cell.angle_beta   90.00
_cell.angle_gamma   90.00
#
_symmetry.space_group_name_H-M   'P 1'
#
loop_
_entity.id
_entity.type
_entity.pdbx_description
1 polymer ?
#
loop_
_entity_poly.entity_id
_entity_poly.type
_entity_poly.pdbx_seq_one_letter_code
_entity_poly.pdbx_strand_id
1 'polypeptide(L)'
;MKLEAVNLLTLLDDNSVNYKLFEHEAFYTVEESSKLKIDMDMQGAHTKNLFLRDKKRNFFLISCLDNQIVDLKEIKNLISCQGNLSFGSADYLFEKLGVKPGSVSPYALLNDLEKDVTFYLDKSITEFDLCNFHPLDNTKTIQVLTKDFLSFINTITKIKLIDFEKKEILEI
;
A
#
# COMPACT_ATOMS: atom_id res chain seq x y z
N MET A 1 -10.15 -11.71 14.51
CA MET A 1 -10.52 -12.05 13.12
C MET A 1 -9.94 -10.98 12.21
N LYS A 2 -9.28 -11.36 11.12
CA LYS A 2 -8.70 -10.38 10.20
C LYS A 2 -9.78 -9.72 9.35
N LEU A 3 -9.60 -8.44 9.05
CA LEU A 3 -10.51 -7.65 8.23
C LEU A 3 -10.48 -8.15 6.78
N GLU A 4 -11.63 -8.28 6.17
CA GLU A 4 -11.80 -8.65 4.77
C GLU A 4 -12.29 -7.46 3.94
N ALA A 5 -12.24 -7.59 2.60
CA ALA A 5 -12.59 -6.52 1.67
C ALA A 5 -14.01 -5.94 1.92
N VAL A 6 -15.00 -6.79 2.14
CA VAL A 6 -16.37 -6.34 2.39
C VAL A 6 -16.49 -5.48 3.65
N ASN A 7 -15.77 -5.85 4.69
CA ASN A 7 -15.76 -5.11 5.95
C ASN A 7 -14.98 -3.80 5.83
N LEU A 8 -13.92 -3.78 4.99
CA LEU A 8 -13.18 -2.55 4.69
C LEU A 8 -14.08 -1.54 3.98
N LEU A 9 -14.83 -1.95 2.96
CA LEU A 9 -15.73 -1.03 2.24
C LEU A 9 -16.77 -0.42 3.18
N THR A 10 -17.38 -1.24 4.05
CA THR A 10 -18.29 -0.75 5.09
C THR A 10 -17.60 0.26 6.02
N LEU A 11 -16.36 -0.02 6.43
CA LEU A 11 -15.61 0.89 7.29
C LEU A 11 -15.28 2.23 6.61
N LEU A 12 -15.00 2.20 5.31
CA LEU A 12 -14.79 3.44 4.53
C LEU A 12 -16.09 4.26 4.45
N ASP A 13 -17.23 3.60 4.21
CA ASP A 13 -18.55 4.24 4.20
C ASP A 13 -18.86 4.88 5.56
N ASP A 14 -18.65 4.16 6.65
CA ASP A 14 -18.87 4.62 8.03
C ASP A 14 -17.98 5.83 8.37
N ASN A 15 -16.82 5.94 7.77
CA ASN A 15 -15.89 7.07 7.93
C ASN A 15 -16.10 8.18 6.87
N SER A 16 -17.16 8.10 6.08
CA SER A 16 -17.48 9.06 5.02
C SER A 16 -16.36 9.24 3.97
N VAL A 17 -15.59 8.20 3.74
CA VAL A 17 -14.58 8.17 2.67
C VAL A 17 -15.25 7.79 1.36
N ASN A 18 -15.35 8.73 0.44
CA ASN A 18 -15.90 8.48 -0.88
C ASN A 18 -14.89 7.73 -1.76
N TYR A 19 -15.32 6.66 -2.40
CA TYR A 19 -14.48 5.89 -3.32
C TYR A 19 -15.27 5.43 -4.55
N LYS A 20 -14.55 5.16 -5.63
CA LYS A 20 -15.07 4.45 -6.80
C LYS A 20 -14.50 3.04 -6.79
N LEU A 21 -15.38 2.04 -6.83
CA LEU A 21 -15.00 0.63 -6.86
C LEU A 21 -14.91 0.15 -8.32
N PHE A 22 -13.76 -0.46 -8.66
CA PHE A 22 -13.55 -1.20 -9.89
C PHE A 22 -13.44 -2.68 -9.57
N GLU A 23 -14.26 -3.50 -10.21
CA GLU A 23 -14.18 -4.96 -10.15
C GLU A 23 -13.56 -5.47 -11.44
N HIS A 24 -12.60 -6.37 -11.33
CA HIS A 24 -11.82 -6.88 -12.45
C HIS A 24 -11.26 -8.27 -12.15
N GLU A 25 -10.77 -8.96 -13.15
CA GLU A 25 -10.00 -10.18 -12.93
C GLU A 25 -8.66 -9.85 -12.26
N ALA A 26 -8.13 -10.79 -11.47
CA ALA A 26 -6.78 -10.66 -10.93
C ALA A 26 -5.78 -10.65 -12.08
N PHE A 27 -4.86 -9.70 -12.07
CA PHE A 27 -3.79 -9.61 -13.06
C PHE A 27 -2.44 -9.95 -12.43
N TYR A 28 -1.57 -10.55 -13.22
CA TYR A 28 -0.26 -11.04 -12.77
C TYR A 28 0.90 -10.44 -13.56
N THR A 29 0.62 -9.67 -14.63
CA THR A 29 1.61 -8.99 -15.44
C THR A 29 1.39 -7.49 -15.50
N VAL A 30 2.45 -6.74 -15.84
CA VAL A 30 2.38 -5.28 -16.01
C VAL A 30 1.49 -4.93 -17.22
N GLU A 31 1.54 -5.72 -18.29
CA GLU A 31 0.75 -5.53 -19.50
C GLU A 31 -0.74 -5.68 -19.22
N GLU A 32 -1.14 -6.75 -18.51
CA GLU A 32 -2.54 -6.96 -18.08
C GLU A 32 -3.04 -5.80 -17.22
N SER A 33 -2.24 -5.39 -16.24
CA SER A 33 -2.55 -4.25 -15.37
C SER A 33 -2.71 -2.95 -16.16
N SER A 34 -1.78 -2.65 -17.07
CA SER A 34 -1.81 -1.41 -17.86
C SER A 34 -3.02 -1.35 -18.77
N LYS A 35 -3.36 -2.46 -19.44
CA LYS A 35 -4.55 -2.56 -20.27
C LYS A 35 -5.83 -2.34 -19.45
N LEU A 36 -5.94 -2.99 -18.31
CA LEU A 36 -7.10 -2.87 -17.45
C LEU A 36 -7.34 -1.42 -17.00
N LYS A 37 -6.28 -0.71 -16.61
CA LYS A 37 -6.36 0.69 -16.19
C LYS A 37 -6.90 1.60 -17.28
N ILE A 38 -6.50 1.37 -18.54
CA ILE A 38 -6.98 2.11 -19.70
C ILE A 38 -8.43 1.74 -19.99
N ASP A 39 -8.76 0.46 -20.07
CA ASP A 39 -10.10 -0.04 -20.41
C ASP A 39 -11.16 0.40 -19.38
N MET A 40 -10.78 0.53 -18.11
CA MET A 40 -11.67 0.96 -17.03
C MET A 40 -11.56 2.46 -16.69
N ASP A 41 -10.76 3.22 -17.42
CA ASP A 41 -10.54 4.66 -17.18
C ASP A 41 -10.17 4.99 -15.72
N MET A 42 -9.22 4.24 -15.17
CA MET A 42 -8.73 4.47 -13.81
C MET A 42 -7.76 5.64 -13.79
N GLN A 43 -8.20 6.77 -13.24
CA GLN A 43 -7.42 7.99 -13.11
C GLN A 43 -6.54 7.99 -11.86
N GLY A 44 -5.54 8.90 -11.82
CA GLY A 44 -4.72 9.17 -10.64
C GLY A 44 -3.51 8.25 -10.49
N ALA A 45 -2.94 8.23 -9.29
CA ALA A 45 -1.78 7.42 -8.98
C ALA A 45 -2.13 5.93 -8.97
N HIS A 46 -1.43 5.15 -9.78
CA HIS A 46 -1.44 3.69 -9.72
C HIS A 46 -0.29 3.22 -8.85
N THR A 47 -0.53 2.25 -7.99
CA THR A 47 0.39 1.91 -6.92
C THR A 47 0.76 0.44 -6.89
N LYS A 48 1.92 0.17 -6.32
CA LYS A 48 2.35 -1.15 -5.88
C LYS A 48 2.76 -1.10 -4.42
N ASN A 49 2.65 -2.22 -3.74
CA ASN A 49 2.84 -2.32 -2.31
C ASN A 49 3.83 -3.44 -2.01
N LEU A 50 4.87 -3.11 -1.27
CA LEU A 50 5.98 -4.01 -0.94
C LEU A 50 5.97 -4.29 0.56
N PHE A 51 5.75 -5.54 0.93
CA PHE A 51 5.88 -6.00 2.31
C PHE A 51 7.28 -6.56 2.52
N LEU A 52 8.06 -5.87 3.33
CA LEU A 52 9.47 -6.14 3.55
C LEU A 52 9.76 -6.47 5.01
N ARG A 53 10.86 -7.15 5.24
CA ARG A 53 11.43 -7.36 6.57
C ARG A 53 12.94 -7.16 6.57
N ASP A 54 13.48 -6.80 7.71
CA ASP A 54 14.91 -6.80 7.94
C ASP A 54 15.40 -8.10 8.63
N LYS A 55 16.69 -8.16 8.92
CA LYS A 55 17.33 -9.33 9.55
C LYS A 55 16.81 -9.60 10.98
N LYS A 56 16.35 -8.57 11.69
CA LYS A 56 15.80 -8.68 13.04
C LYS A 56 14.27 -8.83 13.08
N ARG A 57 13.64 -9.06 11.92
CA ARG A 57 12.18 -9.18 11.78
C ARG A 57 11.43 -7.89 12.14
N ASN A 58 12.00 -6.73 11.88
CA ASN A 58 11.20 -5.52 11.78
C ASN A 58 10.51 -5.52 10.42
N PHE A 59 9.23 -5.18 10.40
CA PHE A 59 8.41 -5.24 9.20
C PHE A 59 8.12 -3.86 8.66
N PHE A 60 8.07 -3.76 7.33
CA PHE A 60 7.86 -2.51 6.62
C PHE A 60 6.87 -2.72 5.49
N LEU A 61 5.96 -1.79 5.32
CA LEU A 61 5.11 -1.69 4.15
C LEU A 61 5.50 -0.42 3.40
N ILE A 62 5.86 -0.57 2.12
CA ILE A 62 6.18 0.55 1.24
C ILE A 62 5.16 0.56 0.11
N SER A 63 4.39 1.65 0.01
CA SER A 63 3.49 1.89 -1.10
C SER A 63 4.09 2.96 -2.00
N CYS A 64 4.31 2.65 -3.27
CA CYS A 64 4.88 3.58 -4.25
C CYS A 64 4.12 3.53 -5.57
N LEU A 65 4.45 4.45 -6.48
CA LEU A 65 3.93 4.39 -7.84
C LEU A 65 4.32 3.05 -8.48
N ASP A 66 3.45 2.49 -9.28
CA ASP A 66 3.66 1.18 -9.91
C ASP A 66 4.88 1.14 -10.83
N ASN A 67 5.23 2.27 -11.44
CA ASN A 67 6.42 2.45 -12.29
C ASN A 67 7.68 2.84 -11.51
N GLN A 68 7.60 3.08 -10.18
CA GLN A 68 8.76 3.42 -9.37
C GLN A 68 9.74 2.23 -9.31
N ILE A 69 10.98 2.46 -9.70
CA ILE A 69 12.05 1.47 -9.52
C ILE A 69 12.46 1.48 -8.04
N VAL A 70 12.44 0.31 -7.43
CA VAL A 70 12.74 0.15 -6.01
C VAL A 70 13.98 -0.75 -5.85
N ASP A 71 15.09 -0.17 -5.42
CA ASP A 71 16.29 -0.92 -5.04
C ASP A 71 16.34 -1.09 -3.52
N LEU A 72 16.20 -2.33 -3.05
CA LEU A 72 16.23 -2.65 -1.62
C LEU A 72 17.55 -2.28 -0.94
N LYS A 73 18.65 -2.21 -1.69
CA LYS A 73 19.95 -1.77 -1.16
C LYS A 73 19.99 -0.26 -0.89
N GLU A 74 19.30 0.52 -1.72
CA GLU A 74 19.15 1.96 -1.47
C GLU A 74 18.16 2.20 -0.32
N ILE A 75 17.02 1.53 -0.34
CA ILE A 75 15.97 1.70 0.66
C ILE A 75 16.45 1.40 2.07
N LYS A 76 17.25 0.35 2.25
CA LYS A 76 17.79 0.01 3.57
C LYS A 76 18.59 1.14 4.22
N ASN A 77 19.17 2.03 3.41
CA ASN A 77 19.92 3.18 3.91
C ASN A 77 19.03 4.38 4.25
N LEU A 78 17.81 4.39 3.76
CA LEU A 78 16.83 5.46 4.01
C LEU A 78 15.92 5.16 5.20
N ILE A 79 15.52 3.92 5.35
CA ILE A 79 14.62 3.50 6.44
C ILE A 79 15.42 2.95 7.62
N SER A 80 14.82 3.00 8.80
CA SER A 80 15.46 2.51 10.03
C SER A 80 15.40 0.97 10.11
N CYS A 81 16.17 0.28 9.28
CA CYS A 81 16.23 -1.18 9.27
C CYS A 81 17.56 -1.71 9.84
N GLN A 82 17.54 -2.98 10.26
CA GLN A 82 18.68 -3.69 10.86
C GLN A 82 19.21 -4.74 9.87
N GLY A 83 20.26 -4.38 9.13
CA GLY A 83 20.88 -5.24 8.13
C GLY A 83 20.16 -5.18 6.78
N ASN A 84 20.14 -6.29 6.05
CA ASN A 84 19.56 -6.33 4.71
C ASN A 84 18.04 -6.46 4.74
N LEU A 85 17.38 -5.80 3.78
CA LEU A 85 15.97 -5.96 3.51
C LEU A 85 15.72 -7.15 2.58
N SER A 86 14.63 -7.83 2.82
CA SER A 86 14.08 -8.86 1.94
C SER A 86 12.55 -8.80 1.95
N PHE A 87 11.90 -9.42 0.96
CA PHE A 87 10.45 -9.56 0.98
C PHE A 87 10.01 -10.44 2.16
N GLY A 88 8.95 -10.02 2.84
CA GLY A 88 8.29 -10.84 3.85
C GLY A 88 7.66 -12.08 3.21
N SER A 89 7.71 -13.22 3.90
CA SER A 89 7.03 -14.44 3.44
C SER A 89 5.51 -14.28 3.43
N ALA A 90 4.83 -15.16 2.70
CA ALA A 90 3.37 -15.21 2.69
C ALA A 90 2.80 -15.44 4.11
N ASP A 91 3.48 -16.23 4.94
CA ASP A 91 3.08 -16.49 6.32
C ASP A 91 3.17 -15.23 7.19
N TYR A 92 4.28 -14.49 7.11
CA TYR A 92 4.42 -13.21 7.81
C TYR A 92 3.43 -12.16 7.30
N LEU A 93 3.21 -12.12 5.99
CA LEU A 93 2.23 -11.21 5.39
C LEU A 93 0.83 -11.47 5.95
N PHE A 94 0.42 -12.73 6.01
CA PHE A 94 -0.87 -13.10 6.57
C PHE A 94 -0.94 -12.86 8.08
N GLU A 95 0.12 -13.21 8.81
CA GLU A 95 0.20 -12.99 10.27
C GLU A 95 0.03 -11.51 10.62
N LYS A 96 0.76 -10.63 9.95
CA LYS A 96 0.78 -9.20 10.27
C LYS A 96 -0.39 -8.44 9.63
N LEU A 97 -0.65 -8.65 8.35
CA LEU A 97 -1.57 -7.84 7.57
C LEU A 97 -2.86 -8.56 7.15
N GLY A 98 -2.95 -9.89 7.39
CA GLY A 98 -4.17 -10.66 7.12
C GLY A 98 -4.51 -10.81 5.64
N VAL A 99 -3.57 -10.57 4.74
CA VAL A 99 -3.76 -10.65 3.29
C VAL A 99 -2.81 -11.67 2.67
N LYS A 100 -3.15 -12.11 1.45
CA LYS A 100 -2.32 -13.00 0.64
C LYS A 100 -1.41 -12.18 -0.30
N PRO A 101 -0.33 -12.78 -0.82
CA PRO A 101 0.44 -12.17 -1.90
C PRO A 101 -0.45 -11.74 -3.05
N GLY A 102 -0.20 -10.54 -3.60
CA GLY A 102 -1.03 -9.92 -4.63
C GLY A 102 -2.15 -9.01 -4.11
N SER A 103 -2.53 -9.12 -2.85
CA SER A 103 -3.58 -8.28 -2.22
C SER A 103 -3.04 -7.30 -1.18
N VAL A 104 -1.72 -7.06 -1.19
CA VAL A 104 -1.06 -6.13 -0.25
C VAL A 104 -1.53 -4.71 -0.51
N SER A 105 -1.89 -4.01 0.56
CA SER A 105 -2.45 -2.67 0.49
C SER A 105 -2.22 -1.94 1.82
N PRO A 106 -2.12 -0.60 1.84
CA PRO A 106 -2.08 0.18 3.08
C PRO A 106 -3.29 -0.06 3.99
N TYR A 107 -4.44 -0.38 3.42
CA TYR A 107 -5.62 -0.72 4.22
C TYR A 107 -5.44 -1.98 5.08
N ALA A 108 -4.52 -2.86 4.72
CA ALA A 108 -4.20 -4.06 5.50
C ALA A 108 -3.57 -3.73 6.87
N LEU A 109 -3.06 -2.50 7.05
CA LEU A 109 -2.55 -2.00 8.34
C LEU A 109 -3.64 -1.93 9.42
N LEU A 110 -4.93 -1.97 9.04
CA LEU A 110 -6.04 -2.17 9.98
C LEU A 110 -5.95 -3.50 10.74
N ASN A 111 -5.27 -4.50 10.16
CA ASN A 111 -5.03 -5.80 10.79
C ASN A 111 -3.77 -5.84 11.66
N ASP A 112 -2.92 -4.82 11.59
CA ASP A 112 -1.69 -4.69 12.39
C ASP A 112 -2.00 -4.03 13.75
N LEU A 113 -2.64 -4.79 14.62
CA LEU A 113 -3.08 -4.28 15.94
C LEU A 113 -1.91 -3.95 16.87
N GLU A 114 -0.80 -4.66 16.73
CA GLU A 114 0.42 -4.48 17.54
C GLU A 114 1.29 -3.32 17.04
N LYS A 115 0.96 -2.74 15.87
CA LYS A 115 1.75 -1.71 15.21
C LYS A 115 3.20 -2.14 14.93
N ASP A 116 3.35 -3.39 14.52
CA ASP A 116 4.64 -4.00 14.18
C ASP A 116 5.16 -3.61 12.80
N VAL A 117 4.29 -3.08 11.93
CA VAL A 117 4.62 -2.72 10.56
C VAL A 117 4.79 -1.21 10.42
N THR A 118 6.00 -0.77 10.09
CA THR A 118 6.25 0.64 9.78
C THR A 118 5.81 0.95 8.35
N PHE A 119 5.00 1.98 8.17
CA PHE A 119 4.45 2.35 6.87
C PHE A 119 5.20 3.51 6.24
N TYR A 120 5.60 3.31 4.98
CA TYR A 120 6.20 4.32 4.11
C TYR A 120 5.34 4.50 2.86
N LEU A 121 5.04 5.75 2.52
CA LEU A 121 4.33 6.14 1.31
C LEU A 121 5.26 6.95 0.40
N ASP A 122 5.30 6.59 -0.86
CA ASP A 122 5.98 7.40 -1.88
C ASP A 122 5.38 8.80 -1.92
N LYS A 123 6.22 9.80 -1.70
CA LYS A 123 5.83 11.21 -1.73
C LYS A 123 5.15 11.58 -3.05
N SER A 124 5.58 11.00 -4.17
CA SER A 124 5.00 11.30 -5.49
C SER A 124 3.50 10.97 -5.57
N ILE A 125 3.00 10.03 -4.76
CA ILE A 125 1.55 9.74 -4.70
C ILE A 125 0.77 10.94 -4.19
N THR A 126 1.36 11.73 -3.28
CA THR A 126 0.69 12.92 -2.71
C THR A 126 0.51 14.06 -3.71
N GLU A 127 1.15 13.98 -4.87
CA GLU A 127 1.03 14.98 -5.95
C GLU A 127 -0.17 14.72 -6.88
N PHE A 128 -0.83 13.56 -6.73
CA PHE A 128 -2.03 13.21 -7.47
C PHE A 128 -3.30 13.50 -6.65
N ASP A 129 -4.35 13.99 -7.31
CA ASP A 129 -5.65 14.21 -6.68
C ASP A 129 -6.33 12.90 -6.28
N LEU A 130 -6.08 11.83 -7.04
CA LEU A 130 -6.66 10.51 -6.87
C LEU A 130 -5.56 9.46 -6.71
N CYS A 131 -5.80 8.44 -5.90
CA CYS A 131 -4.95 7.27 -5.79
C CYS A 131 -5.76 5.98 -5.77
N ASN A 132 -5.13 4.90 -6.22
CA ASN A 132 -5.75 3.61 -6.44
C ASN A 132 -5.05 2.52 -5.63
N PHE A 133 -5.82 1.74 -4.86
CA PHE A 133 -5.31 0.63 -4.05
C PHE A 133 -6.29 -0.54 -4.07
N HIS A 134 -5.79 -1.76 -3.86
CA HIS A 134 -6.64 -2.93 -3.63
C HIS A 134 -7.31 -2.85 -2.26
N PRO A 135 -8.63 -3.08 -2.17
CA PRO A 135 -9.33 -3.18 -0.90
C PRO A 135 -9.20 -4.57 -0.28
N LEU A 136 -7.97 -5.04 -0.02
CA LEU A 136 -7.61 -6.36 0.53
C LEU A 136 -7.95 -7.56 -0.40
N ASP A 137 -8.26 -7.28 -1.63
CA ASP A 137 -8.69 -8.25 -2.64
C ASP A 137 -8.15 -7.82 -4.01
N ASN A 138 -7.37 -8.69 -4.66
CA ASN A 138 -6.72 -8.37 -5.93
C ASN A 138 -7.65 -8.43 -7.16
N THR A 139 -8.93 -8.75 -6.97
CA THR A 139 -9.98 -8.65 -7.98
C THR A 139 -10.73 -7.32 -7.94
N LYS A 140 -10.30 -6.41 -7.07
CA LYS A 140 -10.90 -5.10 -6.88
C LYS A 140 -9.83 -4.02 -6.76
N THR A 141 -10.19 -2.82 -7.19
CA THR A 141 -9.42 -1.60 -6.95
C THR A 141 -10.38 -0.51 -6.49
N ILE A 142 -10.02 0.22 -5.45
CA ILE A 142 -10.73 1.43 -5.06
C ILE A 142 -9.90 2.65 -5.43
N GLN A 143 -10.58 3.64 -6.00
CA GLN A 143 -10.06 4.96 -6.30
C GLN A 143 -10.63 5.95 -5.29
N VAL A 144 -9.76 6.68 -4.63
CA VAL A 144 -10.15 7.66 -3.60
C VAL A 144 -9.44 8.98 -3.85
N LEU A 145 -9.97 10.06 -3.32
CA LEU A 145 -9.21 11.31 -3.21
C LEU A 145 -7.99 11.08 -2.32
N THR A 146 -6.82 11.47 -2.79
CA THR A 146 -5.55 11.26 -2.07
C THR A 146 -5.57 11.87 -0.67
N LYS A 147 -6.18 13.05 -0.52
CA LYS A 147 -6.35 13.70 0.79
C LYS A 147 -7.19 12.87 1.77
N ASP A 148 -8.25 12.21 1.28
CA ASP A 148 -9.13 11.38 2.11
C ASP A 148 -8.43 10.07 2.47
N PHE A 149 -7.68 9.48 1.54
CA PHE A 149 -6.79 8.34 1.81
C PHE A 149 -5.78 8.67 2.92
N LEU A 150 -5.05 9.78 2.80
CA LEU A 150 -4.06 10.19 3.80
C LEU A 150 -4.71 10.42 5.17
N SER A 151 -5.84 11.10 5.21
CA SER A 151 -6.59 11.33 6.45
C SER A 151 -7.03 10.02 7.09
N PHE A 152 -7.57 9.09 6.31
CA PHE A 152 -8.02 7.79 6.80
C PHE A 152 -6.85 6.93 7.31
N ILE A 153 -5.79 6.78 6.52
CA ILE A 153 -4.62 5.99 6.92
C ILE A 153 -3.93 6.59 8.16
N ASN A 154 -3.91 7.91 8.31
CA ASN A 154 -3.33 8.56 9.47
C ASN A 154 -4.09 8.28 10.78
N THR A 155 -5.34 7.84 10.71
CA THR A 155 -6.08 7.32 11.88
C THR A 155 -5.62 5.92 12.30
N ILE A 156 -5.00 5.18 11.36
CA ILE A 156 -4.58 3.79 11.55
C ILE A 156 -3.13 3.70 11.99
N THR A 157 -2.23 4.44 11.30
CA THR A 157 -0.79 4.39 11.52
C THR A 157 -0.15 5.72 11.17
N LYS A 158 1.04 5.98 11.73
CA LYS A 158 1.86 7.12 11.32
C LYS A 158 2.39 6.90 9.91
N ILE A 159 2.15 7.85 9.01
CA ILE A 159 2.65 7.82 7.65
C ILE A 159 4.04 8.46 7.64
N LYS A 160 5.03 7.76 7.09
CA LYS A 160 6.34 8.31 6.73
C LYS A 160 6.41 8.43 5.22
N LEU A 161 6.76 9.60 4.71
CA LEU A 161 6.93 9.78 3.27
C LEU A 161 8.36 9.41 2.87
N ILE A 162 8.48 8.67 1.78
CA ILE A 162 9.76 8.40 1.13
C ILE A 162 9.84 9.22 -0.16
N ASP A 163 10.81 10.11 -0.24
CA ASP A 163 11.15 10.85 -1.46
C ASP A 163 12.26 10.09 -2.18
N PHE A 164 11.88 9.35 -3.23
CA PHE A 164 12.83 8.54 -4.01
C PHE A 164 13.80 9.39 -4.83
N GLU A 165 13.41 10.59 -5.22
CA GLU A 165 14.25 11.50 -6.00
C GLU A 165 15.34 12.11 -5.11
N LYS A 166 14.95 12.67 -3.97
CA LYS A 166 15.86 13.30 -3.01
C LYS A 166 16.56 12.30 -2.08
N LYS A 167 16.11 11.06 -2.06
CA LYS A 167 16.59 9.98 -1.18
C LYS A 167 16.52 10.38 0.30
N GLU A 168 15.36 10.83 0.74
CA GLU A 168 15.09 11.25 2.11
C GLU A 168 13.75 10.74 2.62
N ILE A 169 13.61 10.68 3.95
CA ILE A 169 12.37 10.37 4.64
C ILE A 169 11.82 11.64 5.28
N LEU A 170 10.54 11.90 5.05
CA LEU A 170 9.78 13.01 5.63
C LEU A 170 8.68 12.45 6.54
N GLU A 171 8.42 13.12 7.63
CA GLU A 171 7.30 12.81 8.53
C GLU A 171 6.18 13.84 8.32
N ILE A 172 4.95 13.36 8.21
CA ILE A 172 3.75 14.18 8.08
C ILE A 172 2.78 13.95 9.24
#